data_52a9276d003a3af8d65741f0b5b9b40b
#
_entry.id   52a9276d003a3af8d65741f0b5b9b40b
#
_cell.length_a   1.000
_cell.length_b   1.000
_cell.length_c   1.000
_cell.angle_alpha   90.00
_cell.angle_beta   90.00
_cell.angle_gamma   90.00
#
_symmetry.space_group_name_H-M   'P 1'
#
loop_
_entity.id
_entity.type
_entity.pdbx_description
1 polymer ?
#
loop_
_entity_poly.entity_id
_entity_poly.type
_entity_poly.pdbx_seq_one_letter_code
_entity_poly.pdbx_strand_id
1 'polypeptide(L)'
;MIPKNVIINVAKEVGFDLVGVVAAEAMDDERKGFEEWLLEGNQSTLAYLERNVEKRFNPTLLVEGARSIIVCAVSYLSPVSRGYDATCRTKIASYAFARDYHLTIKEMLAELAERLGHEVEGLRFRAFTDSAPLAEKSLAVRAGLGWIGRNSLLVTPRYGSMLLLGELVINKAVDSYDVPMQGVGCGSCRACVDSCPNRAIKPNRLIDTRRCISCRTIEREGEQCEDIGLDGWIFGCDACQSVCPFNRHAPLHSNPRFDPKIDISRLDEAAWQGMTNDDFLAMAGDTPLVRSGLERIRKNIGK
;
A
#
# COMPACT_ATOMS: atom_id res chain seq x y z
N MET A 1 15.33 -20.51 17.17
CA MET A 1 13.91 -20.37 16.78
C MET A 1 13.33 -19.26 17.64
N ILE A 2 12.59 -18.33 17.03
CA ILE A 2 12.01 -17.17 17.73
C ILE A 2 10.59 -17.53 18.15
N PRO A 3 10.16 -17.27 19.39
CA PRO A 3 8.76 -17.38 19.76
C PRO A 3 7.92 -16.33 19.04
N LYS A 4 6.84 -16.72 18.36
CA LYS A 4 5.97 -15.82 17.61
C LYS A 4 5.33 -14.73 18.47
N ASN A 5 4.96 -15.06 19.70
CA ASN A 5 4.40 -14.11 20.64
C ASN A 5 5.36 -12.94 20.96
N VAL A 6 6.67 -13.18 21.01
CA VAL A 6 7.69 -12.13 21.17
C VAL A 6 7.63 -11.17 19.98
N ILE A 7 7.63 -11.70 18.76
CA ILE A 7 7.51 -10.89 17.53
C ILE A 7 6.26 -10.01 17.57
N ILE A 8 5.10 -10.61 17.88
CA ILE A 8 3.83 -9.91 17.91
C ILE A 8 3.83 -8.78 18.96
N ASN A 9 4.36 -9.05 20.15
CA ASN A 9 4.40 -8.06 21.22
C ASN A 9 5.30 -6.87 20.85
N VAL A 10 6.53 -7.16 20.42
CA VAL A 10 7.47 -6.10 20.02
C VAL A 10 6.93 -5.27 18.87
N ALA A 11 6.34 -5.91 17.85
CA ALA A 11 5.77 -5.18 16.71
C ALA A 11 4.59 -4.28 17.12
N LYS A 12 3.74 -4.71 18.05
CA LYS A 12 2.67 -3.86 18.61
C LYS A 12 3.21 -2.68 19.41
N GLU A 13 4.27 -2.88 20.18
CA GLU A 13 4.94 -1.81 20.93
C GLU A 13 5.60 -0.78 20.01
N VAL A 14 6.12 -1.21 18.85
CA VAL A 14 6.61 -0.32 17.78
C VAL A 14 5.48 0.48 17.14
N GLY A 15 4.24 -0.02 17.23
CA GLY A 15 3.04 0.66 16.74
C GLY A 15 2.44 0.10 15.45
N PHE A 16 2.73 -1.17 15.11
CA PHE A 16 2.02 -1.87 14.05
C PHE A 16 0.65 -2.36 14.55
N ASP A 17 -0.38 -2.20 13.73
CA ASP A 17 -1.75 -2.60 14.05
C ASP A 17 -1.98 -4.11 13.86
N LEU A 18 -1.35 -4.68 12.84
CA LEU A 18 -1.44 -6.10 12.50
C LEU A 18 -0.05 -6.67 12.23
N VAL A 19 0.14 -7.89 12.68
CA VAL A 19 1.39 -8.65 12.52
C VAL A 19 1.06 -10.10 12.29
N GLY A 20 1.72 -10.69 11.30
CA GLY A 20 1.69 -12.12 11.06
C GLY A 20 3.05 -12.63 10.59
N VAL A 21 3.28 -13.92 10.65
CA VAL A 21 4.57 -14.52 10.31
C VAL A 21 4.36 -15.69 9.36
N VAL A 22 5.14 -15.72 8.28
CA VAL A 22 5.14 -16.81 7.31
C VAL A 22 6.54 -17.36 7.08
N ALA A 23 6.63 -18.59 6.60
CA ALA A 23 7.89 -19.14 6.10
C ALA A 23 8.35 -18.38 4.85
N ALA A 24 9.67 -18.23 4.69
CA ALA A 24 10.23 -17.66 3.47
C ALA A 24 10.29 -18.73 2.37
N GLU A 25 9.19 -18.85 1.62
CA GLU A 25 8.97 -19.86 0.58
C GLU A 25 8.51 -19.21 -0.72
N ALA A 26 8.66 -19.93 -1.84
CA ALA A 26 8.12 -19.52 -3.12
C ALA A 26 6.58 -19.49 -3.10
N MET A 27 6.00 -18.58 -3.86
CA MET A 27 4.56 -18.33 -4.00
C MET A 27 4.14 -18.60 -5.46
N ASP A 28 4.23 -19.86 -5.89
CA ASP A 28 4.09 -20.23 -7.30
C ASP A 28 2.68 -20.00 -7.85
N ASP A 29 1.63 -20.19 -7.05
CA ASP A 29 0.26 -19.98 -7.49
C ASP A 29 -0.04 -18.48 -7.69
N GLU A 30 0.42 -17.64 -6.76
CA GLU A 30 0.29 -16.18 -6.88
C GLU A 30 1.13 -15.63 -8.05
N ARG A 31 2.30 -16.24 -8.30
CA ARG A 31 3.15 -15.93 -9.44
C ARG A 31 2.44 -16.18 -10.77
N LYS A 32 1.80 -17.35 -10.94
CA LYS A 32 1.05 -17.67 -12.16
C LYS A 32 -0.04 -16.63 -12.44
N GLY A 33 -0.85 -16.28 -11.44
CA GLY A 33 -1.87 -15.26 -11.59
C GLY A 33 -1.33 -13.88 -11.96
N PHE A 34 -0.14 -13.53 -11.47
CA PHE A 34 0.54 -12.30 -11.84
C PHE A 34 1.10 -12.34 -13.28
N GLU A 35 1.69 -13.45 -13.69
CA GLU A 35 2.17 -13.66 -15.06
C GLU A 35 1.03 -13.61 -16.08
N GLU A 36 -0.13 -14.20 -15.78
CA GLU A 36 -1.35 -14.09 -16.60
C GLU A 36 -1.81 -12.63 -16.72
N TRP A 37 -1.80 -11.88 -15.62
CA TRP A 37 -2.13 -10.45 -15.61
C TRP A 37 -1.17 -9.62 -16.48
N LEU A 38 0.13 -9.95 -16.50
CA LEU A 38 1.13 -9.33 -17.37
C LEU A 38 0.89 -9.68 -18.85
N LEU A 39 0.59 -10.96 -19.16
CA LEU A 39 0.30 -11.40 -20.53
C LEU A 39 -0.93 -10.68 -21.12
N GLU A 40 -1.90 -10.30 -20.31
CA GLU A 40 -3.04 -9.49 -20.74
C GLU A 40 -2.68 -8.00 -20.96
N GLY A 41 -1.45 -7.59 -20.72
CA GLY A 41 -1.00 -6.20 -20.87
C GLY A 41 -1.58 -5.23 -19.85
N ASN A 42 -2.09 -5.73 -18.71
CA ASN A 42 -2.73 -4.91 -17.69
C ASN A 42 -1.76 -3.96 -16.96
N GLN A 43 -0.44 -4.24 -16.99
CA GLN A 43 0.61 -3.38 -16.43
C GLN A 43 0.84 -2.11 -17.25
N SER A 44 0.45 -2.11 -18.54
CA SER A 44 0.61 -0.96 -19.42
C SER A 44 2.07 -0.43 -19.42
N THR A 45 2.29 0.82 -19.07
CA THR A 45 3.62 1.45 -19.04
C THR A 45 4.45 1.13 -17.80
N LEU A 46 3.96 0.29 -16.88
CA LEU A 46 4.68 -0.08 -15.66
C LEU A 46 5.71 -1.19 -15.90
N ALA A 47 6.69 -0.95 -16.78
CA ALA A 47 7.69 -1.95 -17.19
C ALA A 47 8.51 -2.54 -16.02
N TYR A 48 8.57 -1.86 -14.87
CA TYR A 48 9.23 -2.40 -13.68
C TYR A 48 8.52 -3.64 -13.11
N LEU A 49 7.23 -3.84 -13.40
CA LEU A 49 6.47 -5.02 -12.98
C LEU A 49 6.87 -6.28 -13.76
N GLU A 50 7.38 -6.13 -14.98
CA GLU A 50 7.87 -7.24 -15.81
C GLU A 50 9.25 -7.75 -15.35
N ARG A 51 9.97 -6.94 -14.57
CA ARG A 51 11.30 -7.26 -14.08
C ARG A 51 11.24 -7.97 -12.73
N ASN A 52 12.17 -8.92 -12.54
CA ASN A 52 12.33 -9.64 -11.27
C ASN A 52 11.07 -10.38 -10.79
N VAL A 53 10.23 -10.90 -11.71
CA VAL A 53 9.00 -11.63 -11.36
C VAL A 53 9.31 -12.80 -10.44
N GLU A 54 10.34 -13.58 -10.74
CA GLU A 54 10.76 -14.69 -9.90
C GLU A 54 11.09 -14.24 -8.46
N LYS A 55 11.91 -13.19 -8.32
CA LYS A 55 12.26 -12.63 -7.00
C LYS A 55 11.06 -12.11 -6.26
N ARG A 56 10.07 -11.52 -6.99
CA ARG A 56 8.84 -10.99 -6.40
C ARG A 56 8.04 -12.06 -5.67
N PHE A 57 8.05 -13.26 -6.18
CA PHE A 57 7.31 -14.39 -5.62
C PHE A 57 8.19 -15.44 -4.93
N ASN A 58 9.49 -15.18 -4.82
CA ASN A 58 10.40 -16.01 -4.04
C ASN A 58 11.33 -15.16 -3.17
N PRO A 59 10.93 -14.86 -1.93
CA PRO A 59 11.72 -14.03 -1.02
C PRO A 59 13.11 -14.56 -0.72
N THR A 60 13.34 -15.87 -0.86
CA THR A 60 14.67 -16.48 -0.62
C THR A 60 15.70 -16.01 -1.63
N LEU A 61 15.27 -15.57 -2.82
CA LEU A 61 16.14 -14.98 -3.85
C LEU A 61 16.49 -13.51 -3.57
N LEU A 62 15.80 -12.87 -2.63
CA LEU A 62 16.06 -11.49 -2.23
C LEU A 62 17.00 -11.40 -1.03
N VAL A 63 16.94 -12.39 -0.15
CA VAL A 63 17.71 -12.41 1.10
C VAL A 63 18.29 -13.79 1.31
N GLU A 64 19.61 -13.89 1.22
CA GLU A 64 20.31 -15.14 1.46
C GLU A 64 20.10 -15.65 2.86
N GLY A 65 19.75 -16.93 2.99
CA GLY A 65 19.48 -17.57 4.28
C GLY A 65 18.16 -17.15 4.93
N ALA A 66 17.24 -16.53 4.18
CA ALA A 66 15.90 -16.23 4.64
C ALA A 66 15.17 -17.50 5.14
N ARG A 67 14.54 -17.40 6.31
CA ARG A 67 13.79 -18.49 6.95
C ARG A 67 12.35 -18.10 7.22
N SER A 68 12.13 -16.86 7.64
CA SER A 68 10.80 -16.35 7.98
C SER A 68 10.62 -14.93 7.50
N ILE A 69 9.38 -14.54 7.30
CA ILE A 69 8.98 -13.18 6.98
C ILE A 69 7.96 -12.74 8.02
N ILE A 70 8.27 -11.65 8.71
CA ILE A 70 7.35 -10.94 9.58
C ILE A 70 6.64 -9.92 8.70
N VAL A 71 5.32 -10.06 8.56
CA VAL A 71 4.48 -9.15 7.77
C VAL A 71 3.73 -8.24 8.72
N CYS A 72 3.95 -6.95 8.58
CA CYS A 72 3.37 -5.92 9.41
C CYS A 72 2.43 -5.04 8.60
N ALA A 73 1.36 -4.56 9.24
CA ALA A 73 0.48 -3.57 8.63
C ALA A 73 0.15 -2.49 9.66
N VAL A 74 0.01 -1.25 9.17
CA VAL A 74 -0.44 -0.10 9.96
C VAL A 74 -1.51 0.66 9.22
N SER A 75 -2.56 1.07 9.95
CA SER A 75 -3.64 1.89 9.39
C SER A 75 -3.21 3.35 9.25
N TYR A 76 -3.58 3.95 8.12
CA TYR A 76 -3.50 5.39 7.91
C TYR A 76 -4.87 6.06 7.85
N LEU A 77 -5.94 5.32 8.16
CA LEU A 77 -7.30 5.85 8.15
C LEU A 77 -7.44 7.00 9.14
N SER A 78 -7.69 8.19 8.64
CA SER A 78 -7.84 9.42 9.40
C SER A 78 -9.18 10.09 9.09
N PRO A 79 -9.61 11.13 9.80
CA PRO A 79 -10.84 11.87 9.48
C PRO A 79 -10.90 12.37 8.03
N VAL A 80 -9.76 12.81 7.47
CA VAL A 80 -9.66 13.28 6.07
C VAL A 80 -9.81 12.15 5.06
N SER A 81 -9.60 10.89 5.45
CA SER A 81 -9.80 9.72 4.60
C SER A 81 -11.28 9.36 4.38
N ARG A 82 -12.20 10.04 5.05
CA ARG A 82 -13.65 9.77 4.96
C ARG A 82 -14.28 10.22 3.64
N GLY A 83 -13.48 10.82 2.77
CA GLY A 83 -13.87 11.22 1.42
C GLY A 83 -13.96 12.73 1.26
N TYR A 84 -14.13 13.13 0.03
CA TYR A 84 -14.24 14.51 -0.40
C TYR A 84 -15.69 14.89 -0.70
N ASP A 85 -15.99 16.16 -0.63
CA ASP A 85 -17.19 16.71 -1.24
C ASP A 85 -17.21 16.43 -2.73
N ALA A 86 -18.38 16.20 -3.31
CA ALA A 86 -18.53 15.88 -4.73
C ALA A 86 -18.05 17.01 -5.66
N THR A 87 -17.99 18.24 -5.15
CA THR A 87 -17.52 19.43 -5.90
C THR A 87 -16.01 19.60 -5.86
N CYS A 88 -15.29 18.88 -4.98
CA CYS A 88 -13.84 18.99 -4.85
C CYS A 88 -13.13 18.56 -6.13
N ARG A 89 -12.28 19.43 -6.67
CA ARG A 89 -11.50 19.24 -7.90
C ARG A 89 -10.01 19.01 -7.68
N THR A 90 -9.57 18.95 -6.42
CA THR A 90 -8.17 18.81 -6.03
C THR A 90 -7.98 17.67 -5.04
N LYS A 91 -8.61 16.52 -5.32
CA LYS A 91 -8.59 15.33 -4.47
C LYS A 91 -7.20 14.69 -4.46
N ILE A 92 -6.74 14.29 -3.28
CA ILE A 92 -5.48 13.58 -3.05
C ILE A 92 -5.77 12.31 -2.28
N ALA A 93 -5.15 11.19 -2.65
CA ALA A 93 -5.29 9.95 -1.90
C ALA A 93 -4.77 10.11 -0.46
N SER A 94 -5.52 9.62 0.51
CA SER A 94 -5.33 9.91 1.93
C SER A 94 -3.99 9.49 2.49
N TYR A 95 -3.39 8.44 1.95
CA TYR A 95 -2.07 7.99 2.41
C TYR A 95 -0.97 9.05 2.19
N ALA A 96 -1.21 10.01 1.28
CA ALA A 96 -0.23 11.02 0.91
C ALA A 96 -0.25 12.27 1.81
N PHE A 97 -1.14 12.34 2.80
CA PHE A 97 -1.19 13.48 3.71
C PHE A 97 -0.17 13.43 4.84
N ALA A 98 0.29 12.24 5.17
CA ALA A 98 1.29 12.04 6.21
C ALA A 98 2.72 12.06 5.64
N ARG A 99 3.70 11.96 6.55
CA ARG A 99 5.09 11.72 6.16
C ARG A 99 5.20 10.50 5.24
N ASP A 100 6.16 10.53 4.33
CA ASP A 100 6.39 9.43 3.38
C ASP A 100 6.51 8.09 4.11
N TYR A 101 5.55 7.22 3.83
CA TYR A 101 5.44 5.92 4.47
C TYR A 101 6.63 5.00 4.15
N HIS A 102 7.30 5.17 3.03
CA HIS A 102 8.50 4.41 2.72
C HIS A 102 9.61 4.63 3.77
N LEU A 103 9.72 5.85 4.29
CA LEU A 103 10.66 6.18 5.36
C LEU A 103 10.13 5.70 6.71
N THR A 104 8.87 6.04 7.01
CA THR A 104 8.23 5.74 8.29
C THR A 104 8.16 4.23 8.56
N ILE A 105 7.71 3.43 7.59
CA ILE A 105 7.63 1.97 7.74
C ILE A 105 9.02 1.34 7.86
N LYS A 106 10.01 1.80 7.09
CA LYS A 106 11.38 1.29 7.22
C LYS A 106 11.99 1.58 8.59
N GLU A 107 11.74 2.77 9.15
CA GLU A 107 12.16 3.12 10.51
C GLU A 107 11.49 2.21 11.55
N MET A 108 10.18 1.98 11.43
CA MET A 108 9.44 1.07 12.31
C MET A 108 9.95 -0.38 12.20
N LEU A 109 10.23 -0.86 10.99
CA LEU A 109 10.79 -2.20 10.79
C LEU A 109 12.22 -2.33 11.33
N ALA A 110 13.04 -1.27 11.22
CA ALA A 110 14.37 -1.24 11.81
C ALA A 110 14.31 -1.28 13.35
N GLU A 111 13.40 -0.52 13.95
CA GLU A 111 13.14 -0.53 15.39
C GLU A 111 12.68 -1.93 15.85
N LEU A 112 11.77 -2.57 15.10
CA LEU A 112 11.35 -3.95 15.37
C LEU A 112 12.54 -4.92 15.34
N ALA A 113 13.36 -4.83 14.31
CA ALA A 113 14.51 -5.70 14.12
C ALA A 113 15.58 -5.51 15.21
N GLU A 114 15.85 -4.27 15.61
CA GLU A 114 16.79 -3.94 16.69
C GLU A 114 16.32 -4.56 18.00
N ARG A 115 15.07 -4.34 18.39
CA ARG A 115 14.49 -4.90 19.61
C ARG A 115 14.53 -6.43 19.62
N LEU A 116 14.18 -7.08 18.50
CA LEU A 116 14.31 -8.54 18.36
C LEU A 116 15.77 -9.00 18.45
N GLY A 117 16.71 -8.21 17.92
CA GLY A 117 18.13 -8.51 17.96
C GLY A 117 18.73 -8.55 19.36
N HIS A 118 18.16 -7.83 20.31
CA HIS A 118 18.56 -7.90 21.73
C HIS A 118 18.25 -9.27 22.36
N GLU A 119 17.20 -9.95 21.88
CA GLU A 119 16.78 -11.24 22.40
C GLU A 119 17.26 -12.43 21.56
N VAL A 120 17.64 -12.18 20.29
CA VAL A 120 17.92 -13.22 19.30
C VAL A 120 19.33 -13.10 18.74
N GLU A 121 20.25 -13.87 19.29
CA GLU A 121 21.64 -13.88 18.85
C GLU A 121 21.77 -14.25 17.36
N GLY A 122 22.59 -13.48 16.63
CA GLY A 122 22.86 -13.69 15.21
C GLY A 122 21.65 -13.48 14.30
N LEU A 123 20.69 -12.65 14.72
CA LEU A 123 19.60 -12.20 13.85
C LEU A 123 20.17 -11.34 12.71
N ARG A 124 19.90 -11.76 11.47
CA ARG A 124 20.11 -10.95 10.27
C ARG A 124 18.76 -10.70 9.63
N PHE A 125 18.57 -9.52 9.11
CA PHE A 125 17.30 -9.10 8.53
C PHE A 125 17.46 -8.17 7.35
N ARG A 126 16.40 -8.05 6.58
CA ARG A 126 16.21 -7.01 5.59
C ARG A 126 14.75 -6.52 5.62
N ALA A 127 14.58 -5.19 5.68
CA ALA A 127 13.29 -4.54 5.72
C ALA A 127 12.84 -4.14 4.30
N PHE A 128 11.57 -4.32 4.01
CA PHE A 128 10.93 -3.98 2.75
C PHE A 128 9.64 -3.22 3.00
N THR A 129 9.33 -2.31 2.10
CA THR A 129 8.03 -1.67 1.92
C THR A 129 7.98 -1.09 0.51
N ASP A 130 7.01 -1.49 -0.29
CA ASP A 130 6.64 -1.03 -1.63
C ASP A 130 7.77 -1.03 -2.69
N SER A 131 8.96 -0.57 -2.36
CA SER A 131 10.06 -0.30 -3.33
C SER A 131 10.85 -1.53 -3.79
N ALA A 132 10.59 -2.72 -3.28
CA ALA A 132 11.28 -3.96 -3.64
C ALA A 132 10.40 -4.89 -4.49
N PRO A 133 10.99 -5.80 -5.29
CA PRO A 133 10.22 -6.85 -5.94
C PRO A 133 9.80 -7.91 -4.92
N LEU A 134 8.81 -7.60 -4.12
CA LEU A 134 8.20 -8.48 -3.13
C LEU A 134 6.68 -8.41 -3.28
N ALA A 135 6.01 -9.56 -3.24
CA ALA A 135 4.55 -9.63 -3.37
C ALA A 135 3.87 -9.42 -2.00
N GLU A 136 4.00 -8.21 -1.46
CA GLU A 136 3.61 -7.82 -0.08
C GLU A 136 2.16 -8.22 0.25
N LYS A 137 1.20 -7.92 -0.63
CA LYS A 137 -0.21 -8.27 -0.41
C LYS A 137 -0.44 -9.78 -0.35
N SER A 138 0.30 -10.55 -1.16
CA SER A 138 0.22 -12.03 -1.12
C SER A 138 0.79 -12.56 0.19
N LEU A 139 1.91 -12.01 0.64
CA LEU A 139 2.49 -12.34 1.95
C LEU A 139 1.54 -11.99 3.09
N ALA A 140 0.87 -10.83 3.03
CA ALA A 140 -0.09 -10.43 4.05
C ALA A 140 -1.31 -11.36 4.11
N VAL A 141 -1.78 -11.88 2.97
CA VAL A 141 -2.83 -12.91 2.93
C VAL A 141 -2.34 -14.21 3.54
N ARG A 142 -1.15 -14.69 3.16
CA ARG A 142 -0.54 -15.90 3.74
C ARG A 142 -0.30 -15.77 5.24
N ALA A 143 0.04 -14.56 5.69
CA ALA A 143 0.21 -14.23 7.11
C ALA A 143 -1.12 -14.06 7.88
N GLY A 144 -2.27 -14.37 7.25
CA GLY A 144 -3.56 -14.31 7.90
C GLY A 144 -4.02 -12.90 8.27
N LEU A 145 -3.49 -11.84 7.64
CA LEU A 145 -3.90 -10.47 7.96
C LEU A 145 -5.26 -10.11 7.35
N GLY A 146 -5.62 -10.76 6.23
CA GLY A 146 -6.86 -10.47 5.53
C GLY A 146 -6.97 -11.22 4.21
N TRP A 147 -7.68 -10.63 3.25
CA TRP A 147 -7.86 -11.18 1.89
C TRP A 147 -7.71 -10.11 0.83
N ILE A 148 -7.50 -10.50 -0.42
CA ILE A 148 -7.50 -9.57 -1.54
C ILE A 148 -8.94 -9.21 -1.90
N GLY A 149 -9.30 -7.95 -1.75
CA GLY A 149 -10.60 -7.39 -2.13
C GLY A 149 -10.81 -7.34 -3.65
N ARG A 150 -12.04 -7.01 -4.09
CA ARG A 150 -12.33 -6.82 -5.52
C ARG A 150 -11.52 -5.67 -6.14
N ASN A 151 -11.13 -4.68 -5.34
CA ASN A 151 -10.26 -3.56 -5.72
C ASN A 151 -8.76 -3.92 -5.73
N SER A 152 -8.41 -5.20 -5.62
CA SER A 152 -7.01 -5.69 -5.62
C SER A 152 -6.15 -5.20 -4.45
N LEU A 153 -6.77 -4.67 -3.40
CA LEU A 153 -6.09 -4.29 -2.16
C LEU A 153 -6.26 -5.38 -1.09
N LEU A 154 -5.33 -5.43 -0.14
CA LEU A 154 -5.56 -6.17 1.09
C LEU A 154 -6.74 -5.54 1.84
N VAL A 155 -7.69 -6.36 2.25
CA VAL A 155 -8.81 -5.97 3.12
C VAL A 155 -8.74 -6.80 4.37
N THR A 156 -8.83 -6.15 5.53
CA THR A 156 -8.82 -6.82 6.83
C THR A 156 -10.15 -6.64 7.54
N PRO A 157 -10.56 -7.57 8.40
CA PRO A 157 -11.85 -7.48 9.08
C PRO A 157 -11.99 -6.22 9.95
N ARG A 158 -10.92 -5.83 10.65
CA ARG A 158 -10.93 -4.74 11.63
C ARG A 158 -10.56 -3.38 11.04
N TYR A 159 -9.53 -3.31 10.19
CA TYR A 159 -8.94 -2.05 9.74
C TYR A 159 -9.27 -1.73 8.28
N GLY A 160 -10.08 -2.56 7.60
CA GLY A 160 -10.42 -2.34 6.20
C GLY A 160 -9.20 -2.47 5.27
N SER A 161 -9.09 -1.60 4.28
CA SER A 161 -8.02 -1.61 3.27
C SER A 161 -7.12 -0.37 3.28
N MET A 162 -7.36 0.61 4.15
CA MET A 162 -6.50 1.78 4.28
C MET A 162 -5.31 1.46 5.19
N LEU A 163 -4.43 0.59 4.67
CA LEU A 163 -3.29 0.00 5.34
C LEU A 163 -2.01 0.18 4.52
N LEU A 164 -0.91 0.41 5.21
CA LEU A 164 0.45 0.36 4.68
C LEU A 164 1.11 -0.93 5.16
N LEU A 165 1.84 -1.58 4.27
CA LEU A 165 2.49 -2.86 4.52
C LEU A 165 4.00 -2.67 4.69
N GLY A 166 4.59 -3.57 5.45
CA GLY A 166 6.02 -3.68 5.56
C GLY A 166 6.44 -5.08 5.99
N GLU A 167 7.52 -5.57 5.43
CA GLU A 167 8.02 -6.91 5.67
C GLU A 167 9.45 -6.87 6.22
N LEU A 168 9.67 -7.72 7.22
CA LEU A 168 11.00 -8.00 7.75
C LEU A 168 11.36 -9.45 7.42
N VAL A 169 12.23 -9.64 6.42
CA VAL A 169 12.74 -10.96 6.07
C VAL A 169 13.92 -11.28 6.99
N ILE A 170 13.87 -12.41 7.68
CA ILE A 170 14.84 -12.80 8.70
C ILE A 170 15.46 -14.18 8.46
N ASN A 171 16.69 -14.38 8.94
CA ASN A 171 17.45 -15.64 8.84
C ASN A 171 17.12 -16.64 9.95
N LYS A 172 16.10 -16.41 10.74
CA LYS A 172 15.70 -17.29 11.86
C LYS A 172 14.34 -17.91 11.58
N ALA A 173 14.17 -19.17 11.97
CA ALA A 173 12.85 -19.80 12.00
C ALA A 173 12.05 -19.30 13.20
N VAL A 174 10.74 -19.28 13.06
CA VAL A 174 9.77 -18.96 14.11
C VAL A 174 9.08 -20.25 14.55
N ASP A 175 8.64 -20.34 15.80
CA ASP A 175 8.05 -21.55 16.38
C ASP A 175 6.70 -21.93 15.75
N SER A 176 5.98 -20.94 15.18
CA SER A 176 4.72 -21.17 14.49
C SER A 176 4.50 -20.14 13.39
N TYR A 177 3.91 -20.56 12.29
CA TYR A 177 3.55 -19.71 11.15
C TYR A 177 2.03 -19.52 11.06
N ASP A 178 1.63 -18.37 10.54
CA ASP A 178 0.24 -18.09 10.24
C ASP A 178 -0.19 -18.79 8.95
N VAL A 179 -1.49 -18.89 8.79
CA VAL A 179 -2.14 -19.42 7.59
C VAL A 179 -3.21 -18.45 7.11
N PRO A 180 -3.55 -18.47 5.81
CA PRO A 180 -4.60 -17.61 5.27
C PRO A 180 -5.93 -17.76 6.01
N MET A 181 -6.62 -16.64 6.22
CA MET A 181 -7.96 -16.64 6.82
C MET A 181 -8.94 -17.45 5.96
N GLN A 182 -9.77 -18.25 6.61
CA GLN A 182 -10.81 -19.03 5.96
C GLN A 182 -12.18 -18.35 6.11
N GLY A 183 -13.07 -18.52 5.11
CA GLY A 183 -14.46 -18.05 5.19
C GLY A 183 -14.64 -16.52 5.16
N VAL A 184 -13.59 -15.77 4.83
CA VAL A 184 -13.62 -14.29 4.74
C VAL A 184 -13.58 -13.80 3.30
N GLY A 185 -14.12 -12.62 3.05
CA GLY A 185 -14.11 -12.04 1.70
C GLY A 185 -15.15 -10.95 1.50
N CYS A 186 -15.21 -10.43 0.29
CA CYS A 186 -16.16 -9.38 -0.09
C CYS A 186 -17.60 -9.89 -0.29
N GLY A 187 -17.85 -11.22 -0.28
CA GLY A 187 -19.16 -11.78 -0.60
C GLY A 187 -19.71 -11.27 -1.94
N SER A 188 -20.96 -10.87 -1.96
CA SER A 188 -21.65 -10.28 -3.13
C SER A 188 -21.39 -8.78 -3.32
N CYS A 189 -20.72 -8.12 -2.39
CA CYS A 189 -20.46 -6.66 -2.44
C CYS A 189 -19.68 -6.27 -3.68
N ARG A 190 -20.14 -5.22 -4.39
CA ARG A 190 -19.52 -4.65 -5.59
C ARG A 190 -19.24 -3.15 -5.46
N ALA A 191 -19.40 -2.55 -4.28
CA ALA A 191 -19.33 -1.10 -4.10
C ALA A 191 -18.08 -0.45 -4.76
N CYS A 192 -16.90 -1.04 -4.57
CA CYS A 192 -15.66 -0.53 -5.18
C CYS A 192 -15.62 -0.66 -6.71
N VAL A 193 -16.24 -1.71 -7.27
CA VAL A 193 -16.33 -1.90 -8.73
C VAL A 193 -17.24 -0.84 -9.35
N ASP A 194 -18.40 -0.62 -8.71
CA ASP A 194 -19.44 0.28 -9.21
C ASP A 194 -19.05 1.77 -9.03
N SER A 195 -18.22 2.09 -8.02
CA SER A 195 -17.72 3.43 -7.77
C SER A 195 -16.47 3.82 -8.57
N CYS A 196 -15.83 2.88 -9.26
CA CYS A 196 -14.60 3.19 -10.01
C CYS A 196 -14.91 4.07 -11.23
N PRO A 197 -14.44 5.35 -11.27
CA PRO A 197 -14.84 6.28 -12.31
C PRO A 197 -14.54 5.76 -13.73
N ASN A 198 -13.38 5.14 -13.92
CA ASN A 198 -12.93 4.64 -15.22
C ASN A 198 -13.11 3.13 -15.40
N ARG A 199 -13.82 2.45 -14.47
CA ARG A 199 -14.05 1.00 -14.55
C ARG A 199 -12.73 0.19 -14.66
N ALA A 200 -11.71 0.60 -13.91
CA ALA A 200 -10.40 -0.04 -13.91
C ALA A 200 -10.41 -1.42 -13.23
N ILE A 201 -11.41 -1.69 -12.38
CA ILE A 201 -11.51 -2.93 -11.62
C ILE A 201 -12.18 -3.99 -12.49
N LYS A 202 -11.41 -4.98 -12.91
CA LYS A 202 -11.84 -6.13 -13.72
C LYS A 202 -12.39 -7.27 -12.85
N PRO A 203 -13.07 -8.27 -13.43
CA PRO A 203 -13.36 -9.53 -12.75
C PRO A 203 -12.09 -10.15 -12.13
N ASN A 204 -12.26 -11.06 -11.17
CA ASN A 204 -11.16 -11.78 -10.51
C ASN A 204 -10.17 -10.91 -9.73
N ARG A 205 -10.60 -9.73 -9.27
CA ARG A 205 -9.80 -8.81 -8.44
C ARG A 205 -8.58 -8.24 -9.18
N LEU A 206 -8.64 -8.14 -10.48
CA LEU A 206 -7.58 -7.58 -11.32
C LEU A 206 -7.80 -6.08 -11.55
N ILE A 207 -6.72 -5.35 -11.75
CA ILE A 207 -6.75 -3.93 -12.11
C ILE A 207 -6.16 -3.75 -13.51
N ASP A 208 -6.92 -3.09 -14.37
CA ASP A 208 -6.37 -2.53 -15.61
C ASP A 208 -5.74 -1.18 -15.29
N THR A 209 -4.41 -1.13 -15.25
CA THR A 209 -3.68 0.09 -14.87
C THR A 209 -3.84 1.21 -15.89
N ARG A 210 -4.20 0.90 -17.15
CA ARG A 210 -4.48 1.90 -18.19
C ARG A 210 -5.63 2.84 -17.78
N ARG A 211 -6.59 2.31 -17.02
CA ARG A 211 -7.82 2.97 -16.59
C ARG A 211 -7.78 3.45 -15.14
N CYS A 212 -6.75 3.09 -14.36
CA CYS A 212 -6.67 3.45 -12.97
C CYS A 212 -6.15 4.88 -12.77
N ILE A 213 -6.94 5.74 -12.12
CA ILE A 213 -6.57 7.13 -11.81
C ILE A 213 -5.30 7.17 -10.96
N SER A 214 -5.18 6.32 -9.94
CA SER A 214 -3.97 6.27 -9.11
C SER A 214 -2.72 6.00 -9.94
N CYS A 215 -2.78 5.00 -10.83
CA CYS A 215 -1.67 4.72 -11.74
C CYS A 215 -1.39 5.92 -12.66
N ARG A 216 -2.44 6.56 -13.20
CA ARG A 216 -2.31 7.70 -14.12
C ARG A 216 -1.67 8.92 -13.45
N THR A 217 -2.02 9.21 -12.22
CA THR A 217 -1.56 10.42 -11.51
C THR A 217 -0.19 10.26 -10.83
N ILE A 218 0.22 9.03 -10.49
CA ILE A 218 1.45 8.75 -9.75
C ILE A 218 2.53 8.14 -10.65
N GLU A 219 2.21 7.04 -11.36
CA GLU A 219 3.20 6.15 -11.94
C GLU A 219 3.52 6.44 -13.40
N ARG A 220 2.55 6.97 -14.15
CA ARG A 220 2.70 7.11 -15.59
C ARG A 220 3.40 8.40 -15.99
N GLU A 221 4.39 8.25 -16.85
CA GLU A 221 5.05 9.35 -17.54
C GLU A 221 4.85 9.20 -19.06
N GLY A 222 4.68 10.35 -19.76
CA GLY A 222 4.64 10.43 -21.22
C GLY A 222 3.27 10.35 -21.88
N GLU A 223 3.27 10.53 -23.23
CA GLU A 223 2.08 10.71 -24.09
C GLU A 223 1.30 9.40 -24.38
N GLN A 224 1.83 8.24 -24.03
CA GLN A 224 1.23 6.94 -24.35
C GLN A 224 0.11 6.51 -23.38
N CYS A 225 -0.36 7.42 -22.54
CA CYS A 225 -1.46 7.12 -21.63
C CYS A 225 -2.78 7.46 -22.30
N GLU A 226 -3.74 6.52 -22.30
CA GLU A 226 -5.13 6.83 -22.65
C GLU A 226 -5.59 8.06 -21.88
N ASP A 227 -6.31 8.96 -22.55
CA ASP A 227 -6.91 10.11 -21.91
C ASP A 227 -8.11 9.63 -21.09
N ILE A 228 -7.92 9.53 -19.78
CA ILE A 228 -8.96 9.12 -18.83
C ILE A 228 -9.33 10.30 -17.94
N GLY A 229 -10.62 10.46 -17.67
CA GLY A 229 -11.08 11.45 -16.69
C GLY A 229 -10.49 11.17 -15.31
N LEU A 230 -10.01 12.21 -14.62
CA LEU A 230 -9.41 12.10 -13.30
C LEU A 230 -10.41 12.31 -12.15
N ASP A 231 -11.66 12.69 -12.46
CA ASP A 231 -12.73 12.90 -11.47
C ASP A 231 -12.28 13.81 -10.29
N GLY A 232 -11.45 14.80 -10.59
CA GLY A 232 -10.89 15.74 -9.62
C GLY A 232 -9.72 15.18 -8.77
N TRP A 233 -9.24 13.98 -9.03
CA TRP A 233 -8.05 13.44 -8.37
C TRP A 233 -6.78 13.97 -9.02
N ILE A 234 -6.00 14.71 -8.25
CA ILE A 234 -4.72 15.28 -8.73
C ILE A 234 -3.51 14.42 -8.33
N PHE A 235 -3.67 13.55 -7.31
CA PHE A 235 -2.65 12.59 -6.87
C PHE A 235 -3.30 11.37 -6.23
N GLY A 236 -3.02 10.16 -6.75
CA GLY A 236 -3.65 8.94 -6.26
C GLY A 236 -5.16 8.89 -6.51
N CYS A 237 -5.85 7.96 -5.88
CA CYS A 237 -7.31 7.84 -5.93
C CYS A 237 -7.81 6.88 -4.86
N ASP A 238 -8.74 7.34 -4.02
CA ASP A 238 -9.38 6.52 -2.99
C ASP A 238 -10.82 6.13 -3.32
N ALA A 239 -11.32 6.37 -4.54
CA ALA A 239 -12.72 6.13 -4.91
C ALA A 239 -13.20 4.72 -4.56
N CYS A 240 -12.38 3.70 -4.81
CA CYS A 240 -12.72 2.31 -4.49
C CYS A 240 -12.59 1.99 -2.98
N GLN A 241 -11.79 2.74 -2.22
CA GLN A 241 -11.59 2.55 -0.78
C GLN A 241 -12.65 3.27 0.04
N SER A 242 -13.02 4.50 -0.36
CA SER A 242 -13.99 5.34 0.36
C SER A 242 -15.37 4.68 0.50
N VAL A 243 -15.77 3.87 -0.48
CA VAL A 243 -17.06 3.17 -0.49
C VAL A 243 -17.02 1.79 0.15
N CYS A 244 -15.83 1.31 0.55
CA CYS A 244 -15.68 -0.03 1.11
C CYS A 244 -16.36 -0.13 2.49
N PRO A 245 -17.29 -1.07 2.70
CA PRO A 245 -17.95 -1.24 4.00
C PRO A 245 -16.95 -1.48 5.14
N PHE A 246 -15.86 -2.19 4.88
CA PHE A 246 -14.83 -2.46 5.89
C PHE A 246 -14.08 -1.19 6.30
N ASN A 247 -13.83 -0.25 5.38
CA ASN A 247 -13.23 1.04 5.73
C ASN A 247 -14.19 1.94 6.49
N ARG A 248 -15.50 1.84 6.20
CA ARG A 248 -16.52 2.64 6.89
C ARG A 248 -16.59 2.32 8.38
N HIS A 249 -16.39 1.07 8.76
CA HIS A 249 -16.46 0.60 10.14
C HIS A 249 -15.09 0.49 10.82
N ALA A 250 -14.01 0.69 10.08
CA ALA A 250 -12.65 0.64 10.63
C ALA A 250 -12.41 1.78 11.64
N PRO A 251 -11.65 1.53 12.72
CA PRO A 251 -11.22 2.59 13.62
C PRO A 251 -10.24 3.53 12.89
N LEU A 252 -10.22 4.79 13.31
CA LEU A 252 -9.15 5.69 12.90
C LEU A 252 -7.81 5.17 13.42
N HIS A 253 -6.73 5.50 12.70
CA HIS A 253 -5.39 5.15 13.16
C HIS A 253 -5.07 5.82 14.50
N SER A 254 -4.21 5.20 15.27
CA SER A 254 -3.75 5.70 16.57
C SER A 254 -2.24 5.98 16.59
N ASN A 255 -1.52 5.67 15.51
CA ASN A 255 -0.09 5.91 15.44
C ASN A 255 0.20 7.33 14.92
N PRO A 256 0.77 8.24 15.76
CA PRO A 256 0.99 9.63 15.39
C PRO A 256 1.98 9.83 14.24
N ARG A 257 2.77 8.81 13.88
CA ARG A 257 3.67 8.85 12.71
C ARG A 257 2.92 8.99 11.39
N PHE A 258 1.60 8.70 11.38
CA PHE A 258 0.71 8.77 10.22
C PHE A 258 -0.32 9.90 10.31
N ASP A 259 -0.17 10.81 11.27
CA ASP A 259 -1.01 12.00 11.35
C ASP A 259 -0.86 12.85 10.09
N PRO A 260 -1.98 13.34 9.52
CA PRO A 260 -1.94 14.21 8.36
C PRO A 260 -1.16 15.50 8.65
N LYS A 261 -0.19 15.82 7.79
CA LYS A 261 0.60 17.05 7.83
C LYS A 261 0.04 18.15 6.95
N ILE A 262 -0.72 17.76 5.92
CA ILE A 262 -1.25 18.68 4.91
C ILE A 262 -2.70 19.02 5.26
N ASP A 263 -3.00 20.31 5.40
CA ASP A 263 -4.36 20.82 5.52
C ASP A 263 -4.96 21.02 4.12
N ILE A 264 -5.67 19.99 3.64
CA ILE A 264 -6.29 19.99 2.31
C ILE A 264 -7.45 20.98 2.18
N SER A 265 -8.03 21.46 3.29
CA SER A 265 -9.14 22.40 3.26
C SER A 265 -8.75 23.75 2.64
N ARG A 266 -7.45 24.03 2.58
CA ARG A 266 -6.86 25.27 2.03
C ARG A 266 -6.28 25.11 0.63
N LEU A 267 -6.41 23.94 0.01
CA LEU A 267 -5.76 23.58 -1.24
C LEU A 267 -6.77 23.44 -2.38
N ASP A 268 -7.44 24.54 -2.72
CA ASP A 268 -8.25 24.63 -3.93
C ASP A 268 -7.40 24.77 -5.21
N GLU A 269 -8.03 24.83 -6.36
CA GLU A 269 -7.34 24.95 -7.64
C GLU A 269 -6.47 26.21 -7.72
N ALA A 270 -6.94 27.33 -7.17
CA ALA A 270 -6.18 28.59 -7.18
C ALA A 270 -4.93 28.51 -6.30
N ALA A 271 -5.05 27.89 -5.13
CA ALA A 271 -3.90 27.65 -4.24
C ALA A 271 -2.83 26.79 -4.93
N TRP A 272 -3.22 25.69 -5.60
CA TRP A 272 -2.27 24.87 -6.35
C TRP A 272 -1.63 25.59 -7.52
N GLN A 273 -2.38 26.40 -8.29
CA GLN A 273 -1.85 27.14 -9.43
C GLN A 273 -0.91 28.29 -8.99
N GLY A 274 -1.20 28.95 -7.87
CA GLY A 274 -0.37 30.05 -7.34
C GLY A 274 0.84 29.62 -6.50
N MET A 275 0.90 28.34 -6.09
CA MET A 275 1.96 27.83 -5.20
C MET A 275 3.33 27.87 -5.88
N THR A 276 4.38 28.31 -5.21
CA THR A 276 5.75 28.19 -5.70
C THR A 276 6.33 26.81 -5.41
N ASN A 277 7.44 26.45 -6.03
CA ASN A 277 8.13 25.19 -5.72
C ASN A 277 8.64 25.16 -4.28
N ASP A 278 9.08 26.30 -3.75
CA ASP A 278 9.55 26.41 -2.37
C ASP A 278 8.40 26.23 -1.39
N ASP A 279 7.22 26.82 -1.68
CA ASP A 279 6.01 26.59 -0.86
C ASP A 279 5.58 25.13 -0.88
N PHE A 280 5.61 24.49 -2.06
CA PHE A 280 5.31 23.08 -2.21
C PHE A 280 6.25 22.19 -1.39
N LEU A 281 7.55 22.42 -1.47
CA LEU A 281 8.54 21.68 -0.71
C LEU A 281 8.44 21.94 0.80
N ALA A 282 8.12 23.16 1.21
CA ALA A 282 7.89 23.49 2.62
C ALA A 282 6.65 22.78 3.17
N MET A 283 5.58 22.63 2.37
CA MET A 283 4.34 21.98 2.76
C MET A 283 4.41 20.46 2.67
N ALA A 284 4.96 19.92 1.60
CA ALA A 284 4.82 18.52 1.20
C ALA A 284 6.16 17.80 1.00
N GLY A 285 7.29 18.44 1.30
CA GLY A 285 8.63 17.94 0.97
C GLY A 285 9.02 16.62 1.62
N ASP A 286 8.35 16.24 2.70
CA ASP A 286 8.53 14.95 3.37
C ASP A 286 7.35 13.98 3.18
N THR A 287 6.48 14.25 2.21
CA THR A 287 5.29 13.43 1.90
C THR A 287 5.42 12.73 0.54
N PRO A 288 4.60 11.71 0.24
CA PRO A 288 4.62 11.04 -1.06
C PRO A 288 4.35 11.95 -2.28
N LEU A 289 3.77 13.14 -2.08
CA LEU A 289 3.48 14.09 -3.15
C LEU A 289 4.73 14.53 -3.93
N VAL A 290 5.88 14.57 -3.26
CA VAL A 290 7.18 14.94 -3.87
C VAL A 290 7.51 14.05 -5.08
N ARG A 291 7.07 12.78 -5.07
CA ARG A 291 7.31 11.84 -6.17
C ARG A 291 6.74 12.34 -7.50
N SER A 292 5.57 12.96 -7.48
CA SER A 292 4.95 13.53 -8.68
C SER A 292 5.46 14.97 -8.97
N GLY A 293 5.82 15.71 -7.95
CA GLY A 293 6.20 17.11 -8.05
C GLY A 293 5.01 18.04 -8.38
N LEU A 294 5.20 19.34 -8.11
CA LEU A 294 4.18 20.36 -8.26
C LEU A 294 3.64 20.46 -9.69
N GLU A 295 4.53 20.43 -10.69
CA GLU A 295 4.16 20.55 -12.10
C GLU A 295 3.20 19.45 -12.57
N ARG A 296 3.43 18.22 -12.15
CA ARG A 296 2.55 17.10 -12.51
C ARG A 296 1.20 17.22 -11.80
N ILE A 297 1.19 17.61 -10.53
CA ILE A 297 -0.03 17.86 -9.78
C ILE A 297 -0.89 18.90 -10.49
N ARG A 298 -0.28 20.05 -10.92
CA ARG A 298 -0.98 21.09 -11.68
C ARG A 298 -1.54 20.60 -13.01
N LYS A 299 -0.78 19.78 -13.74
CA LYS A 299 -1.25 19.19 -15.01
C LYS A 299 -2.45 18.26 -14.85
N ASN A 300 -2.69 17.77 -13.66
CA ASN A 300 -3.83 16.91 -13.35
C ASN A 300 -5.09 17.70 -12.95
N ILE A 301 -4.95 19.00 -12.63
CA ILE A 301 -6.12 19.85 -12.29
C ILE A 301 -6.96 20.08 -13.55
N GLY A 302 -8.27 19.90 -13.42
CA GLY A 302 -9.22 20.14 -14.50
C GLY A 302 -9.33 19.02 -15.56
N LYS A 303 -8.70 17.86 -15.33
CA LYS A 303 -8.78 16.70 -16.23
C LYS A 303 -9.82 15.68 -15.83
#